data_7fc82f0c21ada9a7aaed03a205827ec2
#
_entry.id   7fc82f0c21ada9a7aaed03a205827ec2
#
_cell.length_a   1.000
_cell.length_b   1.000
_cell.length_c   1.000
_cell.angle_alpha   90.00
_cell.angle_beta   90.00
_cell.angle_gamma   90.00
#
_symmetry.space_group_name_H-M   'P 1'
#
loop_
_entity.id
_entity.type
_entity.pdbx_description
1 polymer ?
#
loop_
_entity_poly.entity_id
_entity_poly.type
_entity_poly.pdbx_seq_one_letter_code
_entity_poly.pdbx_strand_id
1 'polypeptide(L)'
;MRSKHRIFAQNFDECAMEQIPSFNSYIEKSIIANWEQDSLTDFKGATLQFHDVARKIEKLHIVFENSGVKVGDKIALCGRNSSHWAVAFLAVLTYGAVAVPVQHEFTPEQIYNIVNH
;
A
#
# COMPACT_ATOMS: atom_id res chain seq x y z
N MET A 1 8.29 -19.77 -3.39
CA MET A 1 7.26 -18.90 -2.77
C MET A 1 7.91 -17.92 -1.82
N ARG A 2 7.53 -16.66 -1.92
CA ARG A 2 8.12 -15.63 -1.08
C ARG A 2 7.63 -15.77 0.37
N SER A 3 8.55 -15.66 1.34
CA SER A 3 8.18 -15.63 2.75
C SER A 3 7.37 -14.38 3.06
N LYS A 4 6.41 -14.48 3.99
CA LYS A 4 5.67 -13.29 4.44
C LYS A 4 6.55 -12.21 5.04
N HIS A 5 7.78 -12.56 5.49
CA HIS A 5 8.75 -11.60 6.00
C HIS A 5 9.37 -10.74 4.90
N ARG A 6 9.23 -11.12 3.64
CA ARG A 6 9.86 -10.44 2.52
C ARG A 6 8.93 -9.56 1.72
N ILE A 7 7.69 -9.38 2.15
CA ILE A 7 6.71 -8.58 1.40
C ILE A 7 7.26 -7.19 1.08
N PHE A 8 7.97 -6.58 2.02
CA PHE A 8 8.47 -5.22 1.89
C PHE A 8 10.00 -5.13 1.74
N ALA A 9 10.72 -6.24 1.81
CA ALA A 9 12.18 -6.23 1.92
C ALA A 9 12.89 -5.57 0.75
N GLN A 10 12.37 -5.77 -0.46
CA GLN A 10 13.00 -5.24 -1.68
C GLN A 10 12.92 -3.73 -1.80
N ASN A 11 12.10 -3.08 -0.98
CA ASN A 11 11.83 -1.66 -1.06
C ASN A 11 12.68 -0.83 -0.08
N PHE A 12 13.60 -1.48 0.63
CA PHE A 12 14.33 -0.84 1.71
C PHE A 12 15.83 -0.88 1.51
N ASP A 13 16.45 0.19 1.92
CA ASP A 13 17.88 0.22 2.21
C ASP A 13 18.04 -0.29 3.65
N GLU A 14 18.52 -1.50 3.80
CA GLU A 14 18.68 -2.14 5.11
C GLU A 14 19.60 -1.33 6.04
N CYS A 15 20.64 -0.70 5.50
CA CYS A 15 21.55 0.09 6.30
C CYS A 15 20.88 1.29 6.95
N ALA A 16 19.96 1.93 6.26
CA ALA A 16 19.24 3.08 6.80
C ALA A 16 18.22 2.69 7.84
N MET A 17 17.79 1.43 7.85
CA MET A 17 16.66 0.97 8.65
C MET A 17 17.05 0.39 10.00
N GLU A 18 18.31 0.11 10.24
CA GLU A 18 18.75 -0.61 11.43
C GLU A 18 18.47 0.13 12.73
N GLN A 19 18.52 1.45 12.74
CA GLN A 19 18.46 2.24 13.97
C GLN A 19 17.11 2.90 14.22
N ILE A 20 16.34 3.14 13.19
CA ILE A 20 15.05 3.84 13.28
C ILE A 20 13.98 2.99 12.63
N PRO A 21 13.04 2.44 13.42
CA PRO A 21 11.95 1.68 12.85
C PRO A 21 11.15 2.56 11.89
N SER A 22 11.00 2.10 10.67
CA SER A 22 10.21 2.81 9.67
C SER A 22 8.73 2.48 9.84
N PHE A 23 7.89 3.30 9.24
CA PHE A 23 6.47 3.03 9.15
C PHE A 23 6.22 1.66 8.49
N ASN A 24 6.95 1.34 7.45
CA ASN A 24 6.84 0.05 6.76
C ASN A 24 7.19 -1.13 7.65
N SER A 25 8.19 -0.96 8.51
CA SER A 25 8.57 -1.99 9.48
C SER A 25 7.45 -2.25 10.47
N TYR A 26 6.77 -1.22 10.93
CA TYR A 26 5.61 -1.37 11.82
C TYR A 26 4.46 -2.09 11.11
N ILE A 27 4.19 -1.74 9.86
CA ILE A 27 3.14 -2.39 9.09
C ILE A 27 3.44 -3.89 8.93
N GLU A 28 4.65 -4.23 8.56
CA GLU A 28 5.06 -5.62 8.39
C GLU A 28 4.91 -6.42 9.69
N LYS A 29 5.42 -5.88 10.79
CA LYS A 29 5.31 -6.53 12.09
C LYS A 29 3.86 -6.71 12.52
N SER A 30 3.04 -5.72 12.31
CA SER A 30 1.62 -5.75 12.67
C SER A 30 0.88 -6.82 11.86
N ILE A 31 1.16 -6.92 10.58
CA ILE A 31 0.56 -7.93 9.71
C ILE A 31 0.96 -9.34 10.16
N ILE A 32 2.23 -9.55 10.43
CA ILE A 32 2.75 -10.85 10.85
C ILE A 32 2.14 -11.26 12.20
N ALA A 33 2.10 -10.33 13.15
CA ALA A 33 1.60 -10.61 14.50
C ALA A 33 0.10 -10.92 14.54
N ASN A 34 -0.66 -10.38 13.59
CA ASN A 34 -2.12 -10.50 13.57
C ASN A 34 -2.64 -11.27 12.34
N TRP A 35 -1.83 -12.15 11.79
CA TRP A 35 -2.03 -12.80 10.50
C TRP A 35 -3.43 -13.37 10.28
N GLU A 36 -4.00 -13.98 11.31
CA GLU A 36 -5.31 -14.63 11.23
C GLU A 36 -6.46 -13.73 11.72
N GLN A 37 -6.18 -12.48 12.09
CA GLN A 37 -7.18 -11.58 12.64
C GLN A 37 -7.79 -10.69 11.56
N ASP A 38 -9.00 -10.20 11.84
CA ASP A 38 -9.68 -9.27 10.95
C ASP A 38 -8.96 -7.92 10.93
N SER A 39 -8.82 -7.34 9.76
CA SER A 39 -8.13 -6.08 9.56
C SER A 39 -9.03 -4.98 9.02
N LEU A 40 -9.62 -5.19 7.86
CA LEU A 40 -10.43 -4.19 7.16
C LEU A 40 -11.80 -4.76 6.82
N THR A 41 -12.83 -4.03 7.19
CA THR A 41 -14.23 -4.41 6.91
C THR A 41 -14.92 -3.27 6.19
N ASP A 42 -15.52 -3.57 5.05
CA ASP A 42 -16.37 -2.63 4.36
C ASP A 42 -17.74 -2.61 5.00
N PHE A 43 -18.36 -1.42 5.09
CA PHE A 43 -19.69 -1.28 5.64
C PHE A 43 -20.67 -2.15 4.85
N LYS A 44 -21.32 -3.09 5.55
CA LYS A 44 -22.23 -4.09 4.94
C LYS A 44 -21.56 -4.92 3.85
N GLY A 45 -20.24 -5.04 3.89
CA GLY A 45 -19.48 -5.77 2.90
C GLY A 45 -18.56 -6.81 3.50
N ALA A 46 -17.59 -7.22 2.71
CA ALA A 46 -16.63 -8.24 3.10
C ALA A 46 -15.63 -7.76 4.13
N THR A 47 -15.10 -8.69 4.91
CA THR A 47 -14.00 -8.46 5.84
C THR A 47 -12.73 -9.08 5.29
N LEU A 48 -11.64 -8.32 5.34
CA LEU A 48 -10.30 -8.81 5.01
C LEU A 48 -9.53 -9.06 6.30
N GLN A 49 -8.91 -10.21 6.41
CA GLN A 49 -7.96 -10.49 7.47
C GLN A 49 -6.60 -9.92 7.12
N PHE A 50 -5.69 -9.84 8.09
CA PHE A 50 -4.36 -9.28 7.83
C PHE A 50 -3.61 -10.02 6.73
N HIS A 51 -3.73 -11.36 6.66
CA HIS A 51 -3.08 -12.11 5.58
C HIS A 51 -3.68 -11.78 4.20
N ASP A 52 -4.96 -11.46 4.13
CA ASP A 52 -5.59 -11.05 2.87
C ASP A 52 -5.03 -9.70 2.41
N VAL A 53 -4.87 -8.78 3.36
CA VAL A 53 -4.27 -7.47 3.10
C VAL A 53 -2.85 -7.65 2.57
N ALA A 54 -2.06 -8.51 3.22
CA ALA A 54 -0.68 -8.77 2.80
C ALA A 54 -0.60 -9.30 1.37
N ARG A 55 -1.47 -10.25 1.03
CA ARG A 55 -1.51 -10.84 -0.31
C ARG A 55 -1.90 -9.81 -1.38
N LYS A 56 -2.86 -8.96 -1.07
CA LYS A 56 -3.29 -7.90 -1.99
C LYS A 56 -2.19 -6.86 -2.19
N ILE A 57 -1.49 -6.49 -1.13
CA ILE A 57 -0.35 -5.59 -1.21
C ILE A 57 0.73 -6.19 -2.12
N GLU A 58 1.05 -7.46 -1.92
CA GLU A 58 2.06 -8.13 -2.74
C GLU A 58 1.67 -8.16 -4.22
N LYS A 59 0.41 -8.45 -4.52
CA LYS A 59 -0.10 -8.42 -5.90
C LYS A 59 0.04 -7.05 -6.53
N LEU A 60 -0.27 -5.99 -5.77
CA LEU A 60 -0.12 -4.63 -6.27
C LEU A 60 1.34 -4.26 -6.49
N HIS A 61 2.24 -4.72 -5.62
CA HIS A 61 3.67 -4.51 -5.82
C HIS A 61 4.14 -5.13 -7.13
N ILE A 62 3.64 -6.31 -7.47
CA ILE A 62 3.96 -6.97 -8.74
C ILE A 62 3.43 -6.14 -9.91
N VAL A 63 2.21 -5.63 -9.80
CA VAL A 63 1.63 -4.78 -10.84
C VAL A 63 2.46 -3.51 -11.02
N PHE A 64 2.86 -2.87 -9.93
CA PHE A 64 3.69 -1.65 -10.00
C PHE A 64 5.03 -1.95 -10.67
N GLU A 65 5.65 -3.05 -10.30
CA GLU A 65 6.94 -3.46 -10.85
C GLU A 65 6.83 -3.72 -12.36
N ASN A 66 5.79 -4.45 -12.77
CA ASN A 66 5.55 -4.74 -14.18
C ASN A 66 5.17 -3.49 -14.99
N SER A 67 4.64 -2.48 -14.34
CA SER A 67 4.28 -1.21 -14.98
C SER A 67 5.44 -0.21 -15.01
N GLY A 68 6.59 -0.58 -14.47
CA GLY A 68 7.76 0.29 -14.47
C GLY A 68 7.76 1.35 -13.38
N VAL A 69 6.92 1.22 -12.37
CA VAL A 69 6.89 2.15 -11.23
C VAL A 69 8.17 1.96 -10.42
N LYS A 70 8.81 3.07 -10.06
CA LYS A 70 10.05 3.08 -9.28
C LYS A 70 9.82 3.70 -7.92
N VAL A 71 10.73 3.42 -7.00
CA VAL A 71 10.74 4.07 -5.68
C VAL A 71 10.79 5.59 -5.88
N GLY A 72 9.92 6.29 -5.18
CA GLY A 72 9.82 7.74 -5.29
C GLY A 72 8.81 8.24 -6.32
N ASP A 73 8.32 7.38 -7.19
CA ASP A 73 7.29 7.75 -8.15
C ASP A 73 5.98 8.11 -7.42
N LYS A 74 5.23 9.03 -7.98
CA LYS A 74 3.95 9.45 -7.43
C LYS A 74 2.83 8.63 -8.04
N ILE A 75 1.95 8.11 -7.19
CA ILE A 75 0.78 7.35 -7.63
C ILE A 75 -0.47 8.02 -7.06
N ALA A 76 -1.35 8.45 -7.94
CA ALA A 76 -2.62 9.04 -7.53
C ALA A 76 -3.61 7.95 -7.14
N LEU A 77 -4.25 8.14 -6.00
CA LEU A 77 -5.29 7.24 -5.51
C LEU A 77 -6.61 7.98 -5.49
N CYS A 78 -7.51 7.58 -6.37
CA CYS A 78 -8.83 8.18 -6.48
C CYS A 78 -9.89 7.12 -6.22
N GLY A 79 -10.80 7.38 -5.30
CA GLY A 79 -11.86 6.45 -4.98
C GLY A 79 -12.49 6.77 -3.64
N ARG A 80 -13.57 6.05 -3.35
CA ARG A 80 -14.24 6.18 -2.06
C ARG A 80 -13.47 5.40 -1.00
N ASN A 81 -13.59 5.85 0.25
CA ASN A 81 -13.02 5.12 1.37
C ASN A 81 -13.59 3.71 1.41
N SER A 82 -12.71 2.74 1.36
CA SER A 82 -13.06 1.33 1.32
C SER A 82 -11.84 0.50 1.69
N SER A 83 -12.05 -0.80 1.89
CA SER A 83 -10.92 -1.71 2.12
C SER A 83 -9.96 -1.72 0.94
N HIS A 84 -10.48 -1.65 -0.28
CA HIS A 84 -9.64 -1.59 -1.49
C HIS A 84 -8.77 -0.34 -1.53
N TRP A 85 -9.34 0.82 -1.17
CA TRP A 85 -8.58 2.06 -1.11
C TRP A 85 -7.47 1.98 -0.06
N ALA A 86 -7.80 1.43 1.11
CA ALA A 86 -6.82 1.27 2.19
C ALA A 86 -5.68 0.35 1.78
N VAL A 87 -5.99 -0.77 1.13
CA VAL A 87 -4.98 -1.70 0.62
C VAL A 87 -4.09 -1.02 -0.42
N ALA A 88 -4.70 -0.28 -1.34
CA ALA A 88 -3.94 0.44 -2.37
C ALA A 88 -3.02 1.48 -1.75
N PHE A 89 -3.49 2.22 -0.76
CA PHE A 89 -2.69 3.20 -0.04
C PHE A 89 -1.48 2.54 0.65
N LEU A 90 -1.72 1.45 1.37
CA LEU A 90 -0.65 0.69 2.01
C LEU A 90 0.33 0.11 0.99
N ALA A 91 -0.18 -0.37 -0.14
CA ALA A 91 0.68 -0.91 -1.19
C ALA A 91 1.61 0.15 -1.77
N VAL A 92 1.10 1.37 -2.00
CA VAL A 92 1.91 2.47 -2.50
C VAL A 92 3.00 2.85 -1.49
N LEU A 93 2.62 3.01 -0.22
CA LEU A 93 3.57 3.38 0.82
C LEU A 93 4.65 2.32 1.02
N THR A 94 4.25 1.05 1.07
CA THR A 94 5.19 -0.04 1.31
C THR A 94 6.07 -0.35 0.10
N TYR A 95 5.61 0.00 -1.08
CA TYR A 95 6.43 -0.10 -2.29
C TYR A 95 7.57 0.93 -2.30
N GLY A 96 7.40 2.01 -1.60
CA GLY A 96 8.33 3.13 -1.60
C GLY A 96 7.96 4.24 -2.57
N ALA A 97 6.77 4.17 -3.14
CA ALA A 97 6.22 5.25 -3.97
C ALA A 97 5.53 6.29 -3.09
N VAL A 98 5.16 7.40 -3.70
CA VAL A 98 4.50 8.51 -3.01
C VAL A 98 3.01 8.45 -3.32
N ALA A 99 2.19 8.33 -2.29
CA ALA A 99 0.75 8.32 -2.45
C ALA A 99 0.21 9.75 -2.58
N VAL A 100 -0.61 9.99 -3.59
CA VAL A 100 -1.28 11.27 -3.80
C VAL A 100 -2.80 11.00 -3.71
N PRO A 101 -3.39 11.11 -2.51
CA PRO A 101 -4.82 10.89 -2.36
C PRO A 101 -5.62 11.96 -3.09
N VAL A 102 -6.63 11.53 -3.84
CA VAL A 102 -7.52 12.42 -4.58
C VAL A 102 -8.95 12.06 -4.20
N GLN A 103 -9.74 13.08 -3.84
CA GLN A 103 -11.13 12.85 -3.49
C GLN A 103 -11.92 12.40 -4.71
N HIS A 104 -12.80 11.43 -4.51
CA HIS A 104 -13.62 10.89 -5.60
C HIS A 104 -14.58 11.91 -6.20
N GLU A 105 -14.86 13.00 -5.48
CA GLU A 105 -15.74 14.06 -5.90
C GLU A 105 -15.05 15.07 -6.84
N PHE A 106 -13.75 14.99 -6.98
CA PHE A 106 -13.01 15.89 -7.86
C PHE A 106 -13.38 15.62 -9.31
N THR A 107 -13.52 16.72 -10.07
CA THR A 107 -13.73 16.62 -11.51
C THR A 107 -12.47 16.10 -12.21
N PRO A 108 -12.59 15.52 -13.42
CA PRO A 108 -11.41 15.11 -14.17
C PRO A 108 -10.36 16.19 -14.34
N GLU A 109 -10.79 17.44 -14.52
CA GLU A 109 -9.89 18.58 -14.64
C GLU A 109 -9.11 18.84 -13.36
N GLN A 110 -9.80 18.76 -12.20
CA GLN A 110 -9.15 18.93 -10.91
C GLN A 110 -8.13 17.83 -10.66
N ILE A 111 -8.47 16.60 -11.00
CA ILE A 111 -7.56 15.45 -10.88
C ILE A 111 -6.33 15.66 -11.74
N TYR A 112 -6.54 16.08 -12.99
CA TYR A 112 -5.45 16.35 -13.92
C TYR A 112 -4.48 17.40 -13.35
N ASN A 113 -5.02 18.48 -12.81
CA ASN A 113 -4.20 19.54 -12.24
C ASN A 113 -3.39 19.07 -11.03
N ILE A 114 -3.95 18.22 -10.19
CA ILE A 114 -3.26 17.66 -9.02
C ILE A 114 -2.13 16.73 -9.47
N VAL A 115 -2.41 15.86 -10.40
CA VAL A 115 -1.46 14.81 -10.84
C VAL A 115 -0.28 15.42 -11.58
N ASN A 116 -0.49 16.54 -12.29
CA ASN A 116 0.56 17.17 -13.09
C ASN A 116 1.36 18.22 -12.33
N HIS A 117 1.12 18.38 -11.06
CA HIS A 117 1.93 19.19 -10.19
C HIS A 117 3.01 18.33 -9.53
#